data_ff060d94755ac7f2833bfc7345972d03
#
_entry.id   ff060d94755ac7f2833bfc7345972d03
#
_cell.length_a   1.000
_cell.length_b   1.000
_cell.length_c   1.000
_cell.angle_alpha   90.00
_cell.angle_beta   90.00
_cell.angle_gamma   90.00
#
_symmetry.space_group_name_H-M   'P 1'
#
loop_
_entity.id
_entity.type
_entity.pdbx_description
1 polymer ?
#
loop_
_entity_poly.entity_id
_entity_poly.type
_entity_poly.pdbx_seq_one_letter_code
_entity_poly.pdbx_strand_id
1 'polypeptide(L)'
;IKVFIATGRHRRSINNLGDLEFDGYVTLNGGYVFAGKDDVIYKHSIPDKDIEALVRYQEKEGEFPCAFVQEDEIFMNYTDKAVNDVFHLLNFPAPPIRPIEDIYGKTVYQLIAFFTAEQEKRIMKVLSHCESTRWNPLFTDIVPLGSSKRVGIDKMLEHYHIGLDECMAFGD
;
A
#
# COMPACT_ATOMS: atom_id res chain seq x y z
N ILE A 1 26.39 -8.50 -9.15
CA ILE A 1 25.66 -7.40 -8.49
C ILE A 1 24.18 -7.72 -8.56
N LYS A 2 23.48 -7.54 -7.44
CA LYS A 2 22.04 -7.62 -7.37
C LYS A 2 21.43 -6.21 -7.42
N VAL A 3 20.30 -6.07 -8.11
CA VAL A 3 19.61 -4.78 -8.21
C VAL A 3 18.16 -4.94 -7.79
N PHE A 4 17.74 -4.10 -6.83
CA PHE A 4 16.41 -4.15 -6.23
C PHE A 4 15.66 -2.83 -6.41
N ILE A 5 14.33 -2.90 -6.44
CA ILE A 5 13.45 -1.73 -6.40
C ILE A 5 12.81 -1.66 -5.01
N ALA A 6 12.79 -0.46 -4.40
CA ALA A 6 12.06 -0.17 -3.18
C ALA A 6 11.07 1.00 -3.41
N THR A 7 9.78 0.73 -3.35
CA THR A 7 8.72 1.69 -3.70
C THR A 7 7.48 1.54 -2.82
N GLY A 8 6.71 2.62 -2.69
CA GLY A 8 5.35 2.55 -2.13
C GLY A 8 4.30 2.04 -3.12
N ARG A 9 4.65 1.90 -4.41
CA ARG A 9 3.70 1.49 -5.45
C ARG A 9 3.33 0.02 -5.34
N HIS A 10 2.12 -0.30 -5.81
CA HIS A 10 1.69 -1.67 -6.05
C HIS A 10 2.47 -2.28 -7.23
N ARG A 11 2.73 -3.61 -7.21
CA ARG A 11 3.51 -4.32 -8.27
C ARG A 11 3.01 -4.01 -9.70
N ARG A 12 1.71 -3.96 -9.90
CA ARG A 12 1.10 -3.66 -11.22
C ARG A 12 1.23 -2.20 -11.67
N SER A 13 1.63 -1.32 -10.75
CA SER A 13 1.86 0.11 -11.02
C SER A 13 3.32 0.43 -11.34
N ILE A 14 4.18 -0.59 -11.36
CA ILE A 14 5.59 -0.48 -11.75
C ILE A 14 5.66 -0.78 -13.24
N ASN A 15 5.32 0.20 -14.07
CA ASN A 15 5.18 0.05 -15.52
C ASN A 15 6.12 0.96 -16.33
N ASN A 16 7.03 1.67 -15.66
CA ASN A 16 7.92 2.65 -16.27
C ASN A 16 9.38 2.19 -16.36
N LEU A 17 9.64 0.91 -16.23
CA LEU A 17 10.99 0.34 -16.21
C LEU A 17 11.46 -0.17 -17.59
N GLY A 18 10.59 -0.13 -18.60
CA GLY A 18 10.88 -0.71 -19.91
C GLY A 18 11.21 -2.20 -19.79
N ASP A 19 12.28 -2.60 -20.46
CA ASP A 19 12.76 -4.00 -20.48
C ASP A 19 13.78 -4.31 -19.37
N LEU A 20 13.91 -3.43 -18.36
CA LEU A 20 14.83 -3.65 -17.26
C LEU A 20 14.28 -4.74 -16.31
N GLU A 21 15.10 -5.72 -16.04
CA GLU A 21 14.84 -6.77 -15.06
C GLU A 21 15.58 -6.48 -13.74
N PHE A 22 14.93 -6.75 -12.64
CA PHE A 22 15.48 -6.56 -11.29
C PHE A 22 15.44 -7.88 -10.53
N ASP A 23 16.41 -8.08 -9.65
CA ASP A 23 16.51 -9.29 -8.84
C ASP A 23 15.41 -9.39 -7.77
N GLY A 24 14.86 -8.26 -7.35
CA GLY A 24 13.77 -8.24 -6.39
C GLY A 24 13.09 -6.88 -6.21
N TYR A 25 11.95 -6.91 -5.55
CA TYR A 25 11.05 -5.78 -5.40
C TYR A 25 10.54 -5.70 -3.96
N VAL A 26 10.70 -4.55 -3.36
CA VAL A 26 10.10 -4.13 -2.11
C VAL A 26 8.98 -3.15 -2.46
N THR A 27 7.73 -3.56 -2.34
CA THR A 27 6.55 -2.80 -2.76
C THR A 27 5.63 -2.49 -1.57
N LEU A 28 4.62 -1.66 -1.77
CA LEU A 28 3.62 -1.30 -0.76
C LEU A 28 4.27 -0.84 0.55
N ASN A 29 5.25 0.08 0.43
CA ASN A 29 6.01 0.58 1.58
C ASN A 29 6.67 -0.52 2.43
N GLY A 30 7.06 -1.64 1.81
CA GLY A 30 7.67 -2.79 2.47
C GLY A 30 6.70 -3.85 2.95
N GLY A 31 5.40 -3.67 2.72
CA GLY A 31 4.37 -4.66 3.06
C GLY A 31 4.32 -5.88 2.14
N TYR A 32 4.93 -5.80 0.96
CA TYR A 32 4.99 -6.90 0.01
C TYR A 32 6.36 -6.96 -0.69
N VAL A 33 7.06 -8.07 -0.49
CA VAL A 33 8.44 -8.26 -0.97
C VAL A 33 8.54 -9.55 -1.77
N PHE A 34 9.13 -9.49 -2.96
CA PHE A 34 9.29 -10.66 -3.83
C PHE A 34 10.59 -10.61 -4.63
N ALA A 35 11.18 -11.76 -4.92
CA ALA A 35 12.33 -11.94 -5.79
C ALA A 35 11.88 -12.36 -7.19
N GLY A 36 12.67 -12.01 -8.20
CA GLY A 36 12.35 -12.34 -9.59
C GLY A 36 10.93 -11.92 -9.97
N LYS A 37 10.17 -12.85 -10.55
CA LYS A 37 8.79 -12.56 -11.01
C LYS A 37 7.73 -12.81 -9.93
N ASP A 38 7.84 -13.90 -9.17
CA ASP A 38 6.76 -14.38 -8.30
C ASP A 38 7.23 -15.09 -7.02
N ASP A 39 8.53 -15.07 -6.70
CA ASP A 39 9.05 -15.66 -5.46
C ASP A 39 8.79 -14.71 -4.28
N VAL A 40 7.70 -14.93 -3.57
CA VAL A 40 7.28 -14.08 -2.45
C VAL A 40 8.11 -14.35 -1.21
N ILE A 41 8.87 -13.34 -0.78
CA ILE A 41 9.76 -13.40 0.39
C ILE A 41 9.03 -12.98 1.66
N TYR A 42 8.20 -11.94 1.59
CA TYR A 42 7.57 -11.37 2.78
C TYR A 42 6.23 -10.71 2.44
N LYS A 43 5.25 -10.91 3.33
CA LYS A 43 3.94 -10.28 3.29
C LYS A 43 3.58 -9.75 4.68
N HIS A 44 3.09 -8.51 4.72
CA HIS A 44 2.56 -7.90 5.94
C HIS A 44 1.26 -7.16 5.60
N SER A 45 0.14 -7.74 5.97
CA SER A 45 -1.20 -7.24 5.66
C SER A 45 -1.83 -6.54 6.86
N ILE A 46 -2.78 -5.66 6.58
CA ILE A 46 -3.67 -5.08 7.61
C ILE A 46 -4.47 -6.23 8.24
N PRO A 47 -4.55 -6.31 9.57
CA PRO A 47 -5.34 -7.35 10.25
C PRO A 47 -6.83 -7.28 9.87
N ASP A 48 -7.45 -8.43 9.66
CA ASP A 48 -8.86 -8.53 9.25
C ASP A 48 -9.79 -7.78 10.21
N LYS A 49 -9.52 -7.81 11.51
CA LYS A 49 -10.27 -7.05 12.53
C LYS A 49 -10.27 -5.54 12.31
N ASP A 50 -9.16 -4.98 11.78
CA ASP A 50 -9.07 -3.55 11.48
C ASP A 50 -9.85 -3.23 10.19
N ILE A 51 -9.80 -4.12 9.19
CA ILE A 51 -10.64 -4.01 7.98
C ILE A 51 -12.14 -4.06 8.34
N GLU A 52 -12.56 -5.03 9.15
CA GLU A 52 -13.93 -5.10 9.63
C GLU A 52 -14.35 -3.88 10.43
N ALA A 53 -13.44 -3.35 11.27
CA ALA A 53 -13.71 -2.14 12.05
C ALA A 53 -13.86 -0.92 11.14
N LEU A 54 -13.07 -0.82 10.05
CA LEU A 54 -13.18 0.24 9.05
C LEU A 54 -14.53 0.17 8.33
N VAL A 55 -14.94 -1.01 7.86
CA VAL A 55 -16.24 -1.17 7.18
C VAL A 55 -17.38 -0.74 8.10
N ARG A 56 -17.43 -1.25 9.34
CA ARG A 56 -18.44 -0.85 10.32
C ARG A 56 -18.41 0.64 10.65
N TYR A 57 -17.23 1.25 10.66
CA TYR A 57 -17.09 2.70 10.85
C TYR A 57 -17.74 3.47 9.71
N GLN A 58 -17.46 3.10 8.46
CA GLN A 58 -18.02 3.77 7.30
C GLN A 58 -19.54 3.61 7.21
N GLU A 59 -20.06 2.42 7.51
CA GLU A 59 -21.52 2.17 7.57
C GLU A 59 -22.23 3.08 8.59
N LYS A 60 -21.59 3.34 9.73
CA LYS A 60 -22.21 4.07 10.85
C LYS A 60 -22.01 5.58 10.77
N GLU A 61 -20.79 6.03 10.48
CA GLU A 61 -20.36 7.44 10.57
C GLU A 61 -20.35 8.14 9.20
N GLY A 62 -20.59 7.41 8.13
CA GLY A 62 -20.57 7.88 6.76
C GLY A 62 -19.33 7.45 5.98
N GLU A 63 -19.52 7.22 4.72
CA GLU A 63 -18.49 6.77 3.80
C GLU A 63 -17.50 7.90 3.45
N PHE A 64 -16.27 7.51 3.19
CA PHE A 64 -15.25 8.33 2.53
C PHE A 64 -14.56 7.49 1.45
N PRO A 65 -14.06 8.10 0.36
CA PRO A 65 -13.39 7.36 -0.70
C PRO A 65 -12.16 6.65 -0.17
N CYS A 66 -12.07 5.35 -0.40
CA CYS A 66 -10.96 4.53 0.05
C CYS A 66 -10.60 3.49 -1.01
N ALA A 67 -9.32 3.44 -1.39
CA ALA A 67 -8.80 2.37 -2.21
C ALA A 67 -8.24 1.25 -1.31
N PHE A 68 -8.63 0.02 -1.62
CA PHE A 68 -8.19 -1.21 -0.97
C PHE A 68 -7.16 -1.90 -1.85
N VAL A 69 -5.91 -1.94 -1.38
CA VAL A 69 -4.78 -2.49 -2.13
C VAL A 69 -4.55 -3.92 -1.69
N GLN A 70 -4.82 -4.87 -2.58
CA GLN A 70 -4.62 -6.29 -2.41
C GLN A 70 -3.36 -6.75 -3.16
N GLU A 71 -3.08 -8.04 -3.19
CA GLU A 71 -1.92 -8.60 -3.91
C GLU A 71 -2.02 -8.39 -5.42
N ASP A 72 -3.19 -8.67 -5.98
CA ASP A 72 -3.40 -8.69 -7.43
C ASP A 72 -4.34 -7.61 -7.96
N GLU A 73 -5.01 -6.89 -7.08
CA GLU A 73 -5.95 -5.86 -7.49
C GLU A 73 -5.98 -4.68 -6.53
N ILE A 74 -6.51 -3.57 -7.04
CA ILE A 74 -6.86 -2.40 -6.27
C ILE A 74 -8.29 -2.07 -6.65
N PHE A 75 -9.17 -1.83 -5.69
CA PHE A 75 -10.51 -1.29 -5.96
C PHE A 75 -10.85 -0.17 -4.98
N MET A 76 -11.85 0.63 -5.29
CA MET A 76 -12.37 1.68 -4.42
C MET A 76 -13.84 1.41 -4.07
N ASN A 77 -14.25 1.84 -2.87
CA ASN A 77 -15.68 1.82 -2.51
C ASN A 77 -16.49 2.81 -3.36
N TYR A 78 -15.99 4.03 -3.57
CA TYR A 78 -16.54 5.00 -4.52
C TYR A 78 -15.49 6.07 -4.88
N THR A 79 -15.80 6.93 -5.84
CA THR A 79 -14.98 8.09 -6.20
C THR A 79 -15.79 9.38 -6.16
N ASP A 80 -15.11 10.48 -5.94
CA ASP A 80 -15.63 11.84 -6.12
C ASP A 80 -14.71 12.64 -7.05
N LYS A 81 -15.03 13.92 -7.23
CA LYS A 81 -14.23 14.80 -8.09
C LYS A 81 -12.78 14.92 -7.58
N ALA A 82 -12.56 15.03 -6.27
CA ALA A 82 -11.23 15.20 -5.71
C ALA A 82 -10.37 13.96 -5.93
N VAL A 83 -10.94 12.78 -5.76
CA VAL A 83 -10.29 11.49 -6.05
C VAL A 83 -9.90 11.41 -7.52
N ASN A 84 -10.83 11.70 -8.43
CA ASN A 84 -10.58 11.63 -9.87
C ASN A 84 -9.50 12.63 -10.32
N ASP A 85 -9.50 13.86 -9.76
CA ASP A 85 -8.48 14.88 -10.02
C ASP A 85 -7.07 14.38 -9.58
N VAL A 86 -6.97 13.68 -8.44
CA VAL A 86 -5.71 13.10 -7.96
C VAL A 86 -5.23 11.99 -8.88
N PHE A 87 -6.08 11.03 -9.27
CA PHE A 87 -5.70 9.96 -10.19
C PHE A 87 -5.26 10.51 -11.55
N HIS A 88 -5.95 11.54 -12.04
CA HIS A 88 -5.55 12.22 -13.27
C HIS A 88 -4.17 12.90 -13.15
N LEU A 89 -3.96 13.65 -12.03
CA LEU A 89 -2.67 14.32 -11.77
C LEU A 89 -1.50 13.33 -11.68
N LEU A 90 -1.73 12.18 -11.06
CA LEU A 90 -0.72 11.12 -10.91
C LEU A 90 -0.54 10.27 -12.19
N ASN A 91 -1.32 10.56 -13.24
CA ASN A 91 -1.37 9.75 -14.47
C ASN A 91 -1.58 8.26 -14.17
N PHE A 92 -2.50 7.97 -13.25
CA PHE A 92 -2.83 6.62 -12.80
C PHE A 92 -4.29 6.30 -13.13
N PRO A 93 -4.60 5.15 -13.73
CA PRO A 93 -5.98 4.79 -14.01
C PRO A 93 -6.74 4.63 -12.69
N ALA A 94 -7.94 5.24 -12.60
CA ALA A 94 -8.80 5.07 -11.45
C ALA A 94 -9.13 3.57 -11.25
N PRO A 95 -9.00 3.04 -10.03
CA PRO A 95 -9.36 1.66 -9.74
C PRO A 95 -10.86 1.40 -9.98
N PRO A 96 -11.26 0.15 -10.26
CA PRO A 96 -12.67 -0.21 -10.34
C PRO A 96 -13.40 0.08 -9.03
N ILE A 97 -14.66 0.50 -9.14
CA ILE A 97 -15.53 0.73 -7.98
C ILE A 97 -16.27 -0.56 -7.65
N ARG A 98 -16.28 -0.93 -6.36
CA ARG A 98 -17.04 -2.07 -5.83
C ARG A 98 -17.64 -1.71 -4.47
N PRO A 99 -18.72 -2.40 -4.05
CA PRO A 99 -19.21 -2.30 -2.68
C PRO A 99 -18.11 -2.56 -1.66
N ILE A 100 -18.13 -1.82 -0.55
CA ILE A 100 -17.10 -1.96 0.49
C ILE A 100 -17.11 -3.35 1.12
N GLU A 101 -18.26 -4.01 1.12
CA GLU A 101 -18.46 -5.35 1.65
C GLU A 101 -17.66 -6.42 0.87
N ASP A 102 -17.30 -6.14 -0.38
CA ASP A 102 -16.46 -7.04 -1.19
C ASP A 102 -15.06 -7.26 -0.60
N ILE A 103 -14.68 -6.44 0.42
CA ILE A 103 -13.39 -6.58 1.10
C ILE A 103 -13.37 -7.69 2.16
N TYR A 104 -14.53 -8.14 2.64
CA TYR A 104 -14.58 -9.19 3.64
C TYR A 104 -13.90 -10.48 3.18
N GLY A 105 -13.04 -11.03 4.03
CA GLY A 105 -12.26 -12.24 3.73
C GLY A 105 -11.15 -12.04 2.69
N LYS A 106 -10.83 -10.78 2.33
CA LYS A 106 -9.72 -10.45 1.43
C LYS A 106 -8.53 -9.90 2.20
N THR A 107 -7.33 -10.26 1.74
CA THR A 107 -6.09 -9.72 2.32
C THR A 107 -5.80 -8.33 1.75
N VAL A 108 -5.69 -7.34 2.63
CA VAL A 108 -5.38 -5.93 2.30
C VAL A 108 -4.02 -5.57 2.83
N TYR A 109 -3.16 -5.01 1.99
CA TYR A 109 -1.79 -4.61 2.36
C TYR A 109 -1.68 -3.12 2.65
N GLN A 110 -2.51 -2.31 2.01
CA GLN A 110 -2.52 -0.86 2.15
C GLN A 110 -3.91 -0.31 1.86
N LEU A 111 -4.27 0.77 2.54
CA LEU A 111 -5.42 1.60 2.18
C LEU A 111 -4.90 2.94 1.66
N ILE A 112 -5.58 3.52 0.68
CA ILE A 112 -5.39 4.91 0.26
C ILE A 112 -6.71 5.62 0.57
N ALA A 113 -6.72 6.39 1.65
CA ALA A 113 -7.94 6.98 2.20
C ALA A 113 -8.00 8.48 1.94
N PHE A 114 -9.09 8.92 1.30
CA PHE A 114 -9.32 10.32 0.95
C PHE A 114 -10.19 10.99 2.01
N PHE A 115 -9.55 11.58 2.97
CA PHE A 115 -10.19 12.28 4.08
C PHE A 115 -9.29 13.39 4.66
N THR A 116 -9.88 14.25 5.46
CA THR A 116 -9.17 15.34 6.13
C THR A 116 -8.29 14.82 7.28
N ALA A 117 -7.29 15.61 7.67
CA ALA A 117 -6.44 15.29 8.83
C ALA A 117 -7.24 15.15 10.15
N GLU A 118 -8.41 15.79 10.25
CA GLU A 118 -9.29 15.64 11.41
C GLU A 118 -10.01 14.28 11.41
N GLN A 119 -10.49 13.84 10.25
CA GLN A 119 -11.06 12.50 10.08
C GLN A 119 -10.00 11.41 10.32
N GLU A 120 -8.77 11.60 9.83
CA GLU A 120 -7.64 10.70 10.06
C GLU A 120 -7.44 10.40 11.54
N LYS A 121 -7.43 11.42 12.41
CA LYS A 121 -7.28 11.23 13.86
C LYS A 121 -8.37 10.35 14.48
N ARG A 122 -9.58 10.37 13.93
CA ARG A 122 -10.69 9.53 14.41
C ARG A 122 -10.56 8.11 13.88
N ILE A 123 -10.25 7.96 12.61
CA ILE A 123 -10.17 6.66 11.92
C ILE A 123 -8.97 5.87 12.45
N MET A 124 -7.82 6.51 12.70
CA MET A 124 -6.65 5.83 13.26
C MET A 124 -6.84 5.33 14.71
N LYS A 125 -7.87 5.80 15.42
CA LYS A 125 -8.28 5.18 16.69
C LYS A 125 -9.05 3.87 16.49
N VAL A 126 -9.69 3.71 15.35
CA VAL A 126 -10.41 2.49 14.97
C VAL A 126 -9.42 1.45 14.43
N LEU A 127 -8.46 1.89 13.63
CA LEU A 127 -7.41 1.05 13.03
C LEU A 127 -6.18 0.94 13.94
N SER A 128 -6.35 0.28 15.08
CA SER A 128 -5.35 0.26 16.17
C SER A 128 -4.05 -0.50 15.85
N HIS A 129 -4.05 -1.29 14.77
CA HIS A 129 -2.88 -2.06 14.30
C HIS A 129 -2.32 -1.50 12.98
N CYS A 130 -2.67 -0.26 12.66
CA CYS A 130 -2.21 0.44 11.46
C CYS A 130 -1.52 1.76 11.83
N GLU A 131 -0.73 2.25 10.90
CA GLU A 131 -0.16 3.59 10.92
C GLU A 131 -0.48 4.30 9.61
N SER A 132 -0.56 5.64 9.67
CA SER A 132 -0.87 6.48 8.51
C SER A 132 0.32 7.35 8.13
N THR A 133 0.52 7.52 6.82
CA THR A 133 1.52 8.42 6.27
C THR A 133 0.85 9.37 5.28
N ARG A 134 0.81 10.65 5.64
CA ARG A 134 0.22 11.71 4.82
C ARG A 134 1.32 12.51 4.13
N TRP A 135 1.48 12.30 2.85
CA TRP A 135 2.38 13.07 1.98
C TRP A 135 1.62 14.01 1.01
N ASN A 136 0.29 13.92 0.99
CA ASN A 136 -0.59 14.76 0.19
C ASN A 136 -1.75 15.29 1.05
N PRO A 137 -2.19 16.55 0.92
CA PRO A 137 -3.29 17.09 1.73
C PRO A 137 -4.63 16.38 1.51
N LEU A 138 -4.85 15.72 0.36
CA LEU A 138 -6.13 15.13 -0.03
C LEU A 138 -6.29 13.67 0.43
N PHE A 139 -5.19 12.95 0.65
CA PHE A 139 -5.25 11.54 1.06
C PHE A 139 -4.08 11.14 1.96
N THR A 140 -4.20 9.96 2.53
CA THR A 140 -3.15 9.32 3.32
C THR A 140 -3.05 7.84 2.96
N ASP A 141 -1.85 7.31 2.99
CA ASP A 141 -1.61 5.87 2.98
C ASP A 141 -1.73 5.32 4.39
N ILE A 142 -2.45 4.21 4.54
CA ILE A 142 -2.56 3.47 5.81
C ILE A 142 -2.00 2.07 5.57
N VAL A 143 -1.03 1.69 6.39
CA VAL A 143 -0.33 0.40 6.32
C VAL A 143 -0.35 -0.29 7.68
N PRO A 144 -0.11 -1.60 7.75
CA PRO A 144 0.04 -2.29 9.02
C PRO A 144 1.15 -1.67 9.85
N LEU A 145 0.94 -1.58 11.15
CA LEU A 145 1.91 -1.02 12.09
C LEU A 145 3.27 -1.74 11.98
N GLY A 146 4.34 -0.96 11.83
CA GLY A 146 5.70 -1.47 11.64
C GLY A 146 6.05 -1.83 10.18
N SER A 147 5.19 -1.56 9.21
CA SER A 147 5.54 -1.65 7.79
C SER A 147 6.44 -0.47 7.41
N SER A 148 7.55 -0.76 6.76
CA SER A 148 8.40 0.28 6.16
C SER A 148 9.25 -0.30 5.04
N LYS A 149 9.69 0.55 4.10
CA LYS A 149 10.66 0.15 3.08
C LYS A 149 11.91 -0.49 3.71
N ARG A 150 12.33 -0.01 4.89
CA ARG A 150 13.45 -0.57 5.64
C ARG A 150 13.21 -2.04 5.97
N VAL A 151 12.06 -2.37 6.58
CA VAL A 151 11.72 -3.76 6.91
C VAL A 151 11.71 -4.63 5.66
N GLY A 152 11.12 -4.15 4.57
CA GLY A 152 11.11 -4.88 3.30
C GLY A 152 12.52 -5.08 2.72
N ILE A 153 13.39 -4.07 2.81
CA ILE A 153 14.80 -4.17 2.39
C ILE A 153 15.54 -5.18 3.26
N ASP A 154 15.38 -5.12 4.58
CA ASP A 154 16.02 -6.09 5.50
C ASP A 154 15.62 -7.53 5.14
N LYS A 155 14.34 -7.77 4.81
CA LYS A 155 13.86 -9.09 4.35
C LYS A 155 14.46 -9.52 3.01
N MET A 156 14.64 -8.59 2.07
CA MET A 156 15.30 -8.85 0.79
C MET A 156 16.77 -9.21 0.99
N LEU A 157 17.49 -8.45 1.82
CA LEU A 157 18.90 -8.69 2.11
C LEU A 157 19.11 -10.03 2.85
N GLU A 158 18.23 -10.35 3.81
CA GLU A 158 18.20 -11.64 4.51
C GLU A 158 18.04 -12.80 3.51
N HIS A 159 17.10 -12.69 2.56
CA HIS A 159 16.86 -13.70 1.53
C HIS A 159 18.09 -13.96 0.65
N TYR A 160 18.81 -12.90 0.26
CA TYR A 160 19.99 -13.02 -0.58
C TYR A 160 21.30 -13.18 0.19
N HIS A 161 21.27 -13.21 1.53
CA HIS A 161 22.44 -13.29 2.40
C HIS A 161 23.44 -12.14 2.14
N ILE A 162 22.93 -10.91 1.95
CA ILE A 162 23.71 -9.71 1.69
C ILE A 162 23.80 -8.85 2.96
N GLY A 163 24.98 -8.46 3.36
CA GLY A 163 25.21 -7.51 4.45
C GLY A 163 24.80 -6.09 4.07
N LEU A 164 24.35 -5.29 5.04
CA LEU A 164 24.00 -3.89 4.80
C LEU A 164 25.22 -3.04 4.34
N ASP A 165 26.40 -3.41 4.78
CA ASP A 165 27.69 -2.81 4.39
C ASP A 165 28.13 -3.14 2.95
N GLU A 166 27.44 -4.11 2.31
CA GLU A 166 27.63 -4.46 0.90
C GLU A 166 26.63 -3.74 -0.03
N CYS A 167 25.79 -2.85 0.52
CA CYS A 167 24.69 -2.22 -0.18
C CYS A 167 24.96 -0.75 -0.52
N MET A 168 24.37 -0.31 -1.63
CA MET A 168 24.26 1.10 -2.00
C MET A 168 22.82 1.41 -2.40
N ALA A 169 22.28 2.53 -1.90
CA ALA A 169 20.94 2.99 -2.25
C ALA A 169 21.00 4.29 -3.07
N PHE A 170 20.07 4.41 -4.02
CA PHE A 170 19.87 5.60 -4.83
C PHE A 170 18.41 6.02 -4.70
N GLY A 171 18.17 7.31 -4.55
CA GLY A 171 16.84 7.88 -4.47
C GLY A 171 16.79 9.08 -3.54
N ASP A 172 15.58 9.62 -3.37
CA ASP A 172 15.23 10.74 -2.51
C ASP A 172 14.35 10.30 -1.32
#